data_2452fdfd510e313f432dac82fc2436de
#
_entry.id   2452fdfd510e313f432dac82fc2436de
#
_cell.length_a   1.000
_cell.length_b   1.000
_cell.length_c   1.000
_cell.angle_alpha   90.00
_cell.angle_beta   90.00
_cell.angle_gamma   90.00
#
_symmetry.space_group_name_H-M   'P 1'
#
loop_
_entity.id
_entity.type
_entity.pdbx_description
1 polymer ?
#
loop_
_entity_poly.entity_id
_entity_poly.type
_entity_poly.pdbx_seq_one_letter_code
_entity_poly.pdbx_strand_id
1 'polypeptide(L)'
;MTISVSGLASGYRQVPVIQDINFQIEWGQIVALIGLNGAGKSTLLKTILGLLKPQAGTVTLDGLSLQENHQAFASQLAYVPETPILYEALTLREHLELTALGYGLDPTVVMERAQPLLKLFRLDKQLDWFPTHFSKGMKQKVMIVCALVSDAKFLIIDEPFLGLDPLAIQQFKDILQTRAQAGCAILLTTHVLGLVENLADSYLMMQAGRLYAQGTLADLQEALEAPGASLDQLYIQMASREVTA
;
A
#
# COMPACT_ATOMS: atom_id res chain seq x y z
N MET A 1 -16.96 9.15 2.21
CA MET A 1 -16.18 8.30 3.14
C MET A 1 -14.74 8.34 2.67
N THR A 2 -13.81 8.69 3.56
CA THR A 2 -12.43 9.02 3.17
C THR A 2 -11.42 8.56 4.19
N ILE A 3 -10.20 8.34 3.70
CA ILE A 3 -8.99 8.36 4.52
C ILE A 3 -8.45 9.78 4.44
N SER A 4 -8.27 10.45 5.57
CA SER A 4 -7.76 11.81 5.63
C SER A 4 -6.47 11.86 6.44
N VAL A 5 -5.47 12.50 5.87
CA VAL A 5 -4.19 12.82 6.51
C VAL A 5 -4.07 14.33 6.54
N SER A 6 -3.95 14.91 7.73
CA SER A 6 -3.96 16.37 7.92
C SER A 6 -2.79 16.83 8.77
N GLY A 7 -1.94 17.71 8.22
CA GLY A 7 -0.80 18.32 8.88
C GLY A 7 0.20 17.31 9.45
N LEU A 8 0.29 16.12 8.83
CA LEU A 8 1.04 15.01 9.39
C LEU A 8 2.55 15.28 9.36
N ALA A 9 3.18 15.19 10.52
CA ALA A 9 4.63 15.16 10.68
C ALA A 9 5.05 13.93 11.48
N SER A 10 6.12 13.27 11.04
CA SER A 10 6.65 12.08 11.70
C SER A 10 8.11 11.84 11.36
N GLY A 11 8.81 11.08 12.19
CA GLY A 11 10.21 10.77 12.00
C GLY A 11 10.79 9.98 13.17
N TYR A 12 12.11 9.91 13.24
CA TYR A 12 12.81 9.10 14.23
C TYR A 12 13.59 9.98 15.20
N ARG A 13 13.63 9.60 16.49
CA ARG A 13 14.37 10.32 17.55
C ARG A 13 14.11 11.83 17.57
N GLN A 14 12.82 12.22 17.41
CA GLN A 14 12.37 13.61 17.33
C GLN A 14 12.86 14.41 16.09
N VAL A 15 13.58 13.79 15.18
CA VAL A 15 13.93 14.39 13.90
C VAL A 15 12.84 14.05 12.89
N PRO A 16 12.09 15.05 12.37
CA PRO A 16 11.04 14.80 11.40
C PRO A 16 11.65 14.35 10.07
N VAL A 17 11.11 13.28 9.50
CA VAL A 17 11.42 12.80 8.15
C VAL A 17 10.34 13.26 7.17
N ILE A 18 9.09 13.34 7.64
CA ILE A 18 7.97 13.89 6.88
C ILE A 18 7.36 15.05 7.65
N GLN A 19 6.90 16.07 6.92
CA GLN A 19 6.35 17.30 7.49
C GLN A 19 5.22 17.82 6.62
N ASP A 20 4.15 18.29 7.29
CA ASP A 20 3.02 18.97 6.66
C ASP A 20 2.39 18.17 5.50
N ILE A 21 2.23 16.87 5.71
CA ILE A 21 1.60 15.99 4.75
C ILE A 21 0.08 16.14 4.86
N ASN A 22 -0.56 16.50 3.76
CA ASN A 22 -2.00 16.70 3.66
C ASN A 22 -2.54 16.05 2.41
N PHE A 23 -3.42 15.03 2.54
CA PHE A 23 -4.13 14.43 1.42
C PHE A 23 -5.37 13.66 1.88
N GLN A 24 -6.20 13.29 0.94
CA GLN A 24 -7.37 12.45 1.15
C GLN A 24 -7.42 11.35 0.08
N ILE A 25 -7.94 10.19 0.45
CA ILE A 25 -8.21 9.07 -0.46
C ILE A 25 -9.69 8.70 -0.28
N GLU A 26 -10.46 8.78 -1.34
CA GLU A 26 -11.85 8.35 -1.34
C GLU A 26 -11.97 6.83 -1.39
N TRP A 27 -13.08 6.30 -0.86
CA TRP A 27 -13.39 4.90 -1.06
C TRP A 27 -13.51 4.57 -2.55
N GLY A 28 -12.91 3.44 -2.93
CA GLY A 28 -12.91 3.01 -4.32
C GLY A 28 -11.80 3.61 -5.17
N GLN A 29 -10.91 4.44 -4.60
CA GLN A 29 -9.75 4.99 -5.29
C GLN A 29 -8.50 4.13 -5.12
N ILE A 30 -7.72 4.06 -6.17
CA ILE A 30 -6.33 3.56 -6.17
C ILE A 30 -5.41 4.78 -6.27
N VAL A 31 -4.61 5.01 -5.24
CA VAL A 31 -3.66 6.13 -5.17
C VAL A 31 -2.23 5.59 -5.17
N ALA A 32 -1.39 6.10 -6.07
CA ALA A 32 0.02 5.75 -6.10
C ALA A 32 0.87 6.79 -5.39
N LEU A 33 1.62 6.36 -4.39
CA LEU A 33 2.62 7.15 -3.67
C LEU A 33 3.97 6.96 -4.34
N ILE A 34 4.47 8.00 -4.98
CA ILE A 34 5.71 8.00 -5.75
C ILE A 34 6.70 9.04 -5.19
N GLY A 35 7.98 8.78 -5.37
CA GLY A 35 9.05 9.68 -4.89
C GLY A 35 10.39 8.98 -4.84
N LEU A 36 11.45 9.75 -4.77
CA LEU A 36 12.82 9.25 -4.70
C LEU A 36 13.08 8.38 -3.46
N ASN A 37 14.16 7.62 -3.48
CA ASN A 37 14.65 6.94 -2.30
C ASN A 37 15.00 7.99 -1.23
N GLY A 38 14.53 7.79 0.00
CA GLY A 38 14.70 8.76 1.07
C GLY A 38 13.65 9.88 1.11
N ALA A 39 12.73 9.98 0.14
CA ALA A 39 11.67 11.00 0.13
C ALA A 39 10.68 10.92 1.32
N GLY A 40 10.71 9.83 2.12
CA GLY A 40 9.85 9.68 3.29
C GLY A 40 8.66 8.74 3.11
N LYS A 41 8.52 8.06 1.94
CA LYS A 41 7.40 7.16 1.65
C LYS A 41 7.16 6.10 2.75
N SER A 42 8.18 5.33 3.10
CA SER A 42 8.07 4.28 4.13
C SER A 42 7.79 4.86 5.53
N THR A 43 8.25 6.08 5.82
CA THR A 43 7.91 6.79 7.06
C THR A 43 6.44 7.17 7.08
N LEU A 44 5.92 7.68 5.95
CA LEU A 44 4.50 7.99 5.80
C LEU A 44 3.63 6.73 5.98
N LEU A 45 3.95 5.65 5.27
CA LEU A 45 3.21 4.39 5.40
C LEU A 45 3.24 3.85 6.83
N LYS A 46 4.41 3.81 7.49
CA LYS A 46 4.52 3.36 8.89
C LYS A 46 3.72 4.23 9.84
N THR A 47 3.63 5.53 9.58
CA THR A 47 2.84 6.44 10.42
C THR A 47 1.34 6.21 10.22
N ILE A 48 0.87 6.03 9.00
CA ILE A 48 -0.54 5.69 8.70
C ILE A 48 -0.92 4.34 9.33
N LEU A 49 -0.02 3.36 9.28
CA LEU A 49 -0.20 2.05 9.89
C LEU A 49 -0.17 2.05 11.43
N GLY A 50 0.17 3.18 12.06
CA GLY A 50 0.35 3.27 13.50
C GLY A 50 1.62 2.60 14.04
N LEU A 51 2.52 2.18 13.15
CA LEU A 51 3.83 1.59 13.51
C LEU A 51 4.84 2.66 13.92
N LEU A 52 4.60 3.91 13.55
CA LEU A 52 5.37 5.07 13.93
C LEU A 52 4.42 6.16 14.46
N LYS A 53 4.69 6.67 15.67
CA LYS A 53 3.84 7.68 16.30
C LYS A 53 3.98 9.01 15.56
N PRO A 54 2.87 9.68 15.18
CA PRO A 54 2.90 11.04 14.66
C PRO A 54 3.51 12.01 15.66
N GLN A 55 4.32 12.95 15.18
CA GLN A 55 4.83 14.08 15.96
C GLN A 55 3.84 15.26 15.91
N ALA A 56 3.11 15.39 14.80
CA ALA A 56 2.02 16.36 14.63
C ALA A 56 1.02 15.83 13.60
N GLY A 57 -0.17 16.43 13.57
CA GLY A 57 -1.23 16.10 12.63
C GLY A 57 -2.01 14.84 13.00
N THR A 58 -2.92 14.46 12.13
CA THR A 58 -3.86 13.35 12.36
C THR A 58 -4.01 12.47 11.13
N VAL A 59 -4.33 11.20 11.38
CA VAL A 59 -4.78 10.23 10.38
C VAL A 59 -6.14 9.73 10.81
N THR A 60 -7.12 9.86 9.94
CA THR A 60 -8.49 9.40 10.20
C THR A 60 -9.01 8.54 9.04
N LEU A 61 -9.90 7.61 9.38
CA LEU A 61 -10.59 6.71 8.48
C LEU A 61 -12.08 6.82 8.79
N ASP A 62 -12.84 7.50 7.91
CA ASP A 62 -14.24 7.88 8.16
C ASP A 62 -14.46 8.59 9.51
N GLY A 63 -13.53 9.46 9.89
CA GLY A 63 -13.57 10.16 11.19
C GLY A 63 -13.05 9.34 12.37
N LEU A 64 -12.77 8.05 12.19
CA LEU A 64 -12.11 7.23 13.21
C LEU A 64 -10.63 7.59 13.28
N SER A 65 -10.19 8.15 14.39
CA SER A 65 -8.81 8.56 14.58
C SER A 65 -7.91 7.39 14.96
N LEU A 66 -6.75 7.30 14.28
CA LEU A 66 -5.68 6.37 14.65
C LEU A 66 -5.23 6.52 16.11
N GLN A 67 -5.17 7.76 16.60
CA GLN A 67 -4.69 8.06 17.95
C GLN A 67 -5.72 7.73 19.03
N GLU A 68 -7.02 7.87 18.73
CA GLU A 68 -8.11 7.66 19.67
C GLU A 68 -8.52 6.21 19.81
N ASN A 69 -8.53 5.46 18.71
CA ASN A 69 -8.91 4.05 18.71
C ASN A 69 -8.09 3.24 17.70
N HIS A 70 -6.85 2.95 18.09
CA HIS A 70 -5.89 2.22 17.26
C HIS A 70 -6.42 0.84 16.82
N GLN A 71 -7.09 0.09 17.72
CA GLN A 71 -7.57 -1.26 17.40
C GLN A 71 -8.68 -1.22 16.33
N ALA A 72 -9.68 -0.37 16.49
CA ALA A 72 -10.75 -0.22 15.52
C ALA A 72 -10.25 0.35 14.18
N PHE A 73 -9.26 1.25 14.22
CA PHE A 73 -8.60 1.77 13.03
C PHE A 73 -7.83 0.65 12.31
N ALA A 74 -6.97 -0.08 13.03
CA ALA A 74 -6.14 -1.15 12.48
C ALA A 74 -6.96 -2.30 11.88
N SER A 75 -8.14 -2.62 12.46
CA SER A 75 -9.01 -3.67 11.93
C SER A 75 -9.58 -3.38 10.54
N GLN A 76 -9.54 -2.11 10.10
CA GLN A 76 -9.99 -1.70 8.77
C GLN A 76 -8.85 -1.62 7.74
N LEU A 77 -7.61 -1.86 8.16
CA LEU A 77 -6.41 -1.79 7.32
C LEU A 77 -5.90 -3.18 6.98
N ALA A 78 -5.40 -3.36 5.76
CA ALA A 78 -4.49 -4.46 5.45
C ALA A 78 -3.21 -3.91 4.84
N TYR A 79 -2.09 -4.56 5.14
CA TYR A 79 -0.77 -4.11 4.70
C TYR A 79 0.02 -5.23 4.04
N VAL A 80 0.55 -4.94 2.87
CA VAL A 80 1.53 -5.79 2.18
C VAL A 80 2.87 -5.05 2.17
N PRO A 81 3.86 -5.49 2.96
CA PRO A 81 5.18 -4.87 2.99
C PRO A 81 6.01 -5.22 1.74
N GLU A 82 6.97 -4.36 1.42
CA GLU A 82 7.96 -4.59 0.35
C GLU A 82 8.74 -5.90 0.54
N THR A 83 9.18 -6.16 1.78
CA THR A 83 9.82 -7.42 2.14
C THR A 83 8.83 -8.30 2.87
N PRO A 84 8.51 -9.50 2.33
CA PRO A 84 7.57 -10.41 2.96
C PRO A 84 8.01 -10.79 4.37
N ILE A 85 7.09 -10.65 5.33
CA ILE A 85 7.30 -11.00 6.73
C ILE A 85 6.37 -12.18 7.04
N LEU A 86 6.92 -13.39 7.08
CA LEU A 86 6.20 -14.61 7.41
C LEU A 86 6.85 -15.29 8.62
N TYR A 87 6.03 -15.90 9.45
CA TYR A 87 6.49 -16.69 10.58
C TYR A 87 7.05 -18.03 10.07
N GLU A 88 8.33 -18.28 10.23
CA GLU A 88 9.01 -19.46 9.68
C GLU A 88 8.45 -20.79 10.26
N ALA A 89 7.88 -20.74 11.45
CA ALA A 89 7.28 -21.88 12.12
C ALA A 89 5.81 -22.16 11.77
N LEU A 90 5.20 -21.32 10.90
CA LEU A 90 3.82 -21.49 10.46
C LEU A 90 3.76 -21.85 8.99
N THR A 91 2.91 -22.79 8.63
CA THR A 91 2.56 -23.14 7.24
C THR A 91 1.74 -22.03 6.60
N LEU A 92 1.55 -22.09 5.26
CA LEU A 92 0.66 -21.14 4.56
C LEU A 92 -0.77 -21.20 5.13
N ARG A 93 -1.30 -22.39 5.44
CA ARG A 93 -2.60 -22.59 6.07
C ARG A 93 -2.68 -21.84 7.40
N GLU A 94 -1.70 -22.04 8.26
CA GLU A 94 -1.65 -21.41 9.58
C GLU A 94 -1.48 -19.87 9.49
N HIS A 95 -0.85 -19.34 8.44
CA HIS A 95 -0.83 -17.89 8.18
C HIS A 95 -2.23 -17.36 7.85
N LEU A 96 -3.03 -18.10 7.08
CA LEU A 96 -4.43 -17.73 6.81
C LEU A 96 -5.29 -17.81 8.07
N GLU A 97 -5.09 -18.82 8.92
CA GLU A 97 -5.76 -18.96 10.22
C GLU A 97 -5.35 -17.82 11.17
N LEU A 98 -4.06 -17.47 11.20
CA LEU A 98 -3.57 -16.33 11.98
C LEU A 98 -4.18 -14.99 11.47
N THR A 99 -4.34 -14.85 10.15
CA THR A 99 -5.04 -13.70 9.56
C THR A 99 -6.50 -13.66 10.01
N ALA A 100 -7.20 -14.79 9.98
CA ALA A 100 -8.56 -14.90 10.49
C ALA A 100 -8.65 -14.43 11.95
N LEU A 101 -7.77 -14.94 12.80
CA LEU A 101 -7.71 -14.56 14.21
C LEU A 101 -7.46 -13.06 14.39
N GLY A 102 -6.49 -12.51 13.66
CA GLY A 102 -6.10 -11.08 13.76
C GLY A 102 -7.21 -10.11 13.37
N TYR A 103 -8.05 -10.49 12.42
CA TYR A 103 -9.19 -9.67 11.96
C TYR A 103 -10.53 -10.11 12.59
N GLY A 104 -10.55 -11.09 13.49
CA GLY A 104 -11.77 -11.58 14.12
C GLY A 104 -12.73 -12.26 13.13
N LEU A 105 -12.21 -12.89 12.09
CA LEU A 105 -12.96 -13.59 11.05
C LEU A 105 -13.05 -15.09 11.34
N ASP A 106 -14.10 -15.74 10.81
CA ASP A 106 -14.19 -17.19 10.82
C ASP A 106 -13.10 -17.79 9.90
N PRO A 107 -12.27 -18.73 10.37
CA PRO A 107 -11.25 -19.38 9.56
C PRO A 107 -11.81 -20.06 8.30
N THR A 108 -13.04 -20.59 8.36
CA THR A 108 -13.71 -21.20 7.19
C THR A 108 -13.96 -20.14 6.10
N VAL A 109 -14.46 -18.97 6.48
CA VAL A 109 -14.70 -17.86 5.56
C VAL A 109 -13.38 -17.36 4.94
N VAL A 110 -12.32 -17.25 5.75
CA VAL A 110 -10.99 -16.85 5.25
C VAL A 110 -10.47 -17.89 4.25
N MET A 111 -10.61 -19.18 4.53
CA MET A 111 -10.18 -20.23 3.62
C MET A 111 -11.00 -20.24 2.31
N GLU A 112 -12.31 -20.02 2.37
CA GLU A 112 -13.17 -19.88 1.18
C GLU A 112 -12.72 -18.71 0.30
N ARG A 113 -12.44 -17.54 0.90
CA ARG A 113 -11.90 -16.37 0.20
C ARG A 113 -10.49 -16.61 -0.36
N ALA A 114 -9.67 -17.39 0.33
CA ALA A 114 -8.31 -17.70 -0.09
C ALA A 114 -8.26 -18.63 -1.29
N GLN A 115 -9.17 -19.60 -1.41
CA GLN A 115 -9.11 -20.63 -2.45
C GLN A 115 -8.94 -20.07 -3.88
N PRO A 116 -9.75 -19.12 -4.38
CA PRO A 116 -9.57 -18.58 -5.71
C PRO A 116 -8.23 -17.84 -5.86
N LEU A 117 -7.77 -17.12 -4.83
CA LEU A 117 -6.50 -16.40 -4.82
C LEU A 117 -5.30 -17.37 -4.83
N LEU A 118 -5.38 -18.45 -4.05
CA LEU A 118 -4.36 -19.49 -4.01
C LEU A 118 -4.20 -20.17 -5.38
N LYS A 119 -5.30 -20.50 -6.05
CA LYS A 119 -5.27 -21.06 -7.42
C LYS A 119 -4.66 -20.06 -8.40
N LEU A 120 -5.09 -18.81 -8.34
CA LEU A 120 -4.62 -17.75 -9.21
C LEU A 120 -3.11 -17.53 -9.08
N PHE A 121 -2.59 -17.48 -7.84
CA PHE A 121 -1.16 -17.32 -7.56
C PHE A 121 -0.38 -18.66 -7.58
N ARG A 122 -1.02 -19.79 -7.91
CA ARG A 122 -0.42 -21.13 -7.95
C ARG A 122 0.17 -21.56 -6.60
N LEU A 123 -0.55 -21.30 -5.53
CA LEU A 123 -0.20 -21.65 -4.14
C LEU A 123 -1.15 -22.71 -3.55
N ASP A 124 -2.11 -23.19 -4.32
CA ASP A 124 -3.15 -24.13 -3.87
C ASP A 124 -2.61 -25.49 -3.43
N LYS A 125 -1.45 -25.90 -3.94
CA LYS A 125 -0.76 -27.15 -3.57
C LYS A 125 0.26 -27.00 -2.44
N GLN A 126 0.49 -25.77 -1.95
CA GLN A 126 1.51 -25.44 -0.97
C GLN A 126 0.94 -25.04 0.39
N LEU A 127 -0.34 -25.35 0.67
CA LEU A 127 -1.01 -24.97 1.92
C LEU A 127 -0.26 -25.42 3.17
N ASP A 128 0.33 -26.60 3.12
CA ASP A 128 1.02 -27.20 4.26
C ASP A 128 2.55 -26.98 4.21
N TRP A 129 3.03 -26.07 3.33
CA TRP A 129 4.43 -25.72 3.24
C TRP A 129 4.78 -24.59 4.19
N PHE A 130 6.02 -24.65 4.74
CA PHE A 130 6.62 -23.60 5.54
C PHE A 130 7.29 -22.53 4.65
N PRO A 131 7.39 -21.29 5.10
CA PRO A 131 8.03 -20.19 4.36
C PRO A 131 9.47 -20.47 3.93
N THR A 132 10.19 -21.32 4.63
CA THR A 132 11.55 -21.77 4.28
C THR A 132 11.61 -22.47 2.92
N HIS A 133 10.53 -23.06 2.46
CA HIS A 133 10.41 -23.71 1.15
C HIS A 133 9.94 -22.75 0.04
N PHE A 134 9.62 -21.50 0.36
CA PHE A 134 9.10 -20.54 -0.60
C PHE A 134 10.21 -19.66 -1.19
N SER A 135 10.17 -19.42 -2.49
CA SER A 135 10.94 -18.35 -3.12
C SER A 135 10.46 -16.98 -2.62
N LYS A 136 11.26 -15.92 -2.83
CA LYS A 136 10.87 -14.55 -2.47
C LYS A 136 9.51 -14.17 -3.09
N GLY A 137 9.30 -14.48 -4.37
CA GLY A 137 8.03 -14.20 -5.05
C GLY A 137 6.84 -14.99 -4.49
N MET A 138 7.06 -16.26 -4.07
CA MET A 138 6.01 -17.03 -3.40
C MET A 138 5.66 -16.41 -2.04
N LYS A 139 6.64 -15.98 -1.26
CA LYS A 139 6.41 -15.29 0.02
C LYS A 139 5.60 -14.01 -0.19
N GLN A 140 5.90 -13.24 -1.24
CA GLN A 140 5.15 -12.04 -1.60
C GLN A 140 3.68 -12.38 -1.93
N LYS A 141 3.45 -13.41 -2.74
CA LYS A 141 2.10 -13.90 -3.06
C LYS A 141 1.32 -14.31 -1.81
N VAL A 142 1.97 -14.97 -0.84
CA VAL A 142 1.35 -15.32 0.46
C VAL A 142 0.91 -14.08 1.21
N MET A 143 1.78 -13.05 1.33
CA MET A 143 1.43 -11.78 1.98
C MET A 143 0.24 -11.10 1.29
N ILE A 144 0.23 -11.09 -0.05
CA ILE A 144 -0.89 -10.54 -0.84
C ILE A 144 -2.19 -11.30 -0.53
N VAL A 145 -2.16 -12.64 -0.52
CA VAL A 145 -3.35 -13.45 -0.20
C VAL A 145 -3.84 -13.14 1.21
N CYS A 146 -2.96 -13.14 2.23
CA CYS A 146 -3.31 -12.80 3.61
C CYS A 146 -3.96 -11.41 3.71
N ALA A 147 -3.43 -10.41 3.01
CA ALA A 147 -4.01 -9.07 3.01
C ALA A 147 -5.40 -9.03 2.34
N LEU A 148 -5.57 -9.73 1.22
CA LEU A 148 -6.82 -9.72 0.45
C LEU A 148 -7.97 -10.47 1.15
N VAL A 149 -7.69 -11.55 1.89
CA VAL A 149 -8.72 -12.33 2.60
C VAL A 149 -9.26 -11.62 3.84
N SER A 150 -8.54 -10.64 4.38
CA SER A 150 -8.97 -9.84 5.54
C SER A 150 -10.20 -9.01 5.26
N ASP A 151 -10.48 -8.73 3.98
CA ASP A 151 -11.57 -7.87 3.52
C ASP A 151 -11.52 -6.44 4.08
N ALA A 152 -10.31 -6.00 4.37
CA ALA A 152 -10.05 -4.65 4.86
C ALA A 152 -10.53 -3.60 3.86
N LYS A 153 -11.04 -2.50 4.37
CA LYS A 153 -11.56 -1.38 3.57
C LYS A 153 -10.45 -0.48 3.02
N PHE A 154 -9.29 -0.49 3.67
CA PHE A 154 -8.11 0.24 3.22
C PHE A 154 -6.93 -0.70 3.08
N LEU A 155 -6.40 -0.78 1.88
CA LEU A 155 -5.27 -1.64 1.55
C LEU A 155 -4.03 -0.77 1.28
N ILE A 156 -2.99 -0.98 2.07
CA ILE A 156 -1.68 -0.33 1.88
C ILE A 156 -0.70 -1.37 1.34
N ILE A 157 -0.02 -1.05 0.25
CA ILE A 157 0.85 -1.99 -0.45
C ILE A 157 2.17 -1.32 -0.78
N ASP A 158 3.25 -1.82 -0.21
CA ASP A 158 4.59 -1.29 -0.42
C ASP A 158 5.34 -2.16 -1.45
N GLU A 159 5.63 -1.59 -2.64
CA GLU A 159 6.33 -2.22 -3.76
C GLU A 159 5.78 -3.62 -4.16
N PRO A 160 4.47 -3.77 -4.42
CA PRO A 160 3.82 -5.09 -4.55
C PRO A 160 4.27 -5.92 -5.73
N PHE A 161 4.83 -5.30 -6.77
CA PHE A 161 5.15 -5.96 -8.03
C PHE A 161 6.54 -6.60 -8.04
N LEU A 162 7.37 -6.31 -7.04
CA LEU A 162 8.71 -6.88 -6.93
C LEU A 162 8.67 -8.39 -6.72
N GLY A 163 9.35 -9.12 -7.60
CA GLY A 163 9.46 -10.59 -7.50
C GLY A 163 8.23 -11.36 -8.01
N LEU A 164 7.23 -10.67 -8.57
CA LEU A 164 6.13 -11.30 -9.28
C LEU A 164 6.48 -11.50 -10.77
N ASP A 165 6.01 -12.58 -11.34
CA ASP A 165 6.06 -12.78 -12.78
C ASP A 165 5.02 -11.92 -13.52
N PRO A 166 5.16 -11.65 -14.83
CA PRO A 166 4.26 -10.76 -15.56
C PRO A 166 2.78 -11.16 -15.48
N LEU A 167 2.50 -12.46 -15.45
CA LEU A 167 1.12 -12.94 -15.32
C LEU A 167 0.55 -12.62 -13.94
N ALA A 168 1.32 -12.85 -12.88
CA ALA A 168 0.93 -12.52 -11.51
C ALA A 168 0.74 -11.01 -11.33
N ILE A 169 1.57 -10.16 -11.96
CA ILE A 169 1.40 -8.70 -11.96
C ILE A 169 0.05 -8.33 -12.57
N GLN A 170 -0.28 -8.84 -13.76
CA GLN A 170 -1.55 -8.51 -14.41
C GLN A 170 -2.74 -8.97 -13.57
N GLN A 171 -2.70 -10.20 -13.09
CA GLN A 171 -3.76 -10.76 -12.24
C GLN A 171 -3.94 -9.95 -10.95
N PHE A 172 -2.85 -9.48 -10.37
CA PHE A 172 -2.91 -8.66 -9.16
C PHE A 172 -3.50 -7.27 -9.45
N LYS A 173 -3.15 -6.64 -10.58
CA LYS A 173 -3.78 -5.38 -11.04
C LYS A 173 -5.29 -5.53 -11.19
N ASP A 174 -5.75 -6.62 -11.82
CA ASP A 174 -7.17 -6.90 -12.00
C ASP A 174 -7.90 -7.05 -10.65
N ILE A 175 -7.26 -7.71 -9.67
CA ILE A 175 -7.77 -7.82 -8.30
C ILE A 175 -7.88 -6.44 -7.64
N LEU A 176 -6.84 -5.60 -7.73
CA LEU A 176 -6.85 -4.26 -7.14
C LEU A 176 -7.97 -3.40 -7.72
N GLN A 177 -8.17 -3.43 -9.05
CA GLN A 177 -9.27 -2.74 -9.71
C GLN A 177 -10.64 -3.26 -9.23
N THR A 178 -10.81 -4.57 -9.14
CA THR A 178 -12.05 -5.18 -8.63
C THR A 178 -12.33 -4.78 -7.19
N ARG A 179 -11.31 -4.75 -6.34
CA ARG A 179 -11.43 -4.32 -4.94
C ARG A 179 -11.77 -2.83 -4.82
N ALA A 180 -11.17 -1.99 -5.64
CA ALA A 180 -11.49 -0.56 -5.69
C ALA A 180 -12.94 -0.35 -6.13
N GLN A 181 -13.39 -1.01 -7.20
CA GLN A 181 -14.79 -0.96 -7.65
C GLN A 181 -15.78 -1.45 -6.58
N ALA A 182 -15.36 -2.36 -5.71
CA ALA A 182 -16.15 -2.81 -4.55
C ALA A 182 -16.08 -1.83 -3.35
N GLY A 183 -15.39 -0.69 -3.48
CA GLY A 183 -15.32 0.34 -2.45
C GLY A 183 -14.08 0.27 -1.55
N CYS A 184 -13.08 -0.58 -1.84
CA CYS A 184 -11.82 -0.57 -1.10
C CYS A 184 -10.96 0.62 -1.53
N ALA A 185 -10.45 1.41 -0.59
CA ALA A 185 -9.41 2.40 -0.88
C ALA A 185 -8.05 1.72 -0.92
N ILE A 186 -7.19 2.10 -1.85
CA ILE A 186 -5.88 1.48 -2.03
C ILE A 186 -4.80 2.55 -2.11
N LEU A 187 -3.79 2.46 -1.26
CA LEU A 187 -2.57 3.25 -1.34
C LEU A 187 -1.40 2.32 -1.64
N LEU A 188 -0.76 2.50 -2.79
CA LEU A 188 0.38 1.67 -3.16
C LEU A 188 1.61 2.50 -3.48
N THR A 189 2.81 1.96 -3.20
CA THR A 189 4.08 2.50 -3.67
C THR A 189 4.62 1.67 -4.81
N THR A 190 5.36 2.27 -5.72
CA THR A 190 6.17 1.54 -6.71
C THR A 190 7.24 2.41 -7.32
N HIS A 191 8.35 1.79 -7.71
CA HIS A 191 9.40 2.39 -8.54
C HIS A 191 9.18 2.14 -10.03
N VAL A 192 8.23 1.27 -10.40
CA VAL A 192 7.92 0.95 -11.80
C VAL A 192 6.68 1.72 -12.22
N LEU A 193 6.87 3.00 -12.58
CA LEU A 193 5.79 3.96 -12.80
C LEU A 193 4.84 3.53 -13.92
N GLY A 194 5.33 2.93 -15.00
CA GLY A 194 4.48 2.41 -16.07
C GLY A 194 3.49 1.32 -15.65
N LEU A 195 3.70 0.65 -14.48
CA LEU A 195 2.72 -0.31 -13.95
C LEU A 195 1.51 0.37 -13.31
N VAL A 196 1.67 1.59 -12.80
CA VAL A 196 0.62 2.32 -12.08
C VAL A 196 -0.01 3.44 -12.89
N GLU A 197 0.60 3.88 -13.98
CA GLU A 197 0.08 4.96 -14.82
C GLU A 197 -1.34 4.69 -15.37
N ASN A 198 -1.66 3.40 -15.62
CA ASN A 198 -2.99 2.96 -16.06
C ASN A 198 -3.77 2.21 -14.96
N LEU A 199 -3.27 2.19 -13.74
CA LEU A 199 -3.90 1.51 -12.61
C LEU A 199 -4.43 2.50 -11.59
N ALA A 200 -3.66 3.55 -11.28
CA ALA A 200 -3.99 4.52 -10.25
C ALA A 200 -4.90 5.63 -10.79
N ASP A 201 -5.88 6.03 -9.98
CA ASP A 201 -6.76 7.15 -10.26
C ASP A 201 -6.08 8.48 -9.98
N SER A 202 -5.18 8.50 -9.00
CA SER A 202 -4.42 9.70 -8.62
C SER A 202 -3.06 9.33 -8.00
N TYR A 203 -2.24 10.36 -7.82
CA TYR A 203 -0.84 10.23 -7.41
C TYR A 203 -0.53 11.19 -6.27
N LEU A 204 0.34 10.75 -5.38
CA LEU A 204 0.99 11.56 -4.35
C LEU A 204 2.50 11.55 -4.66
N MET A 205 3.04 12.66 -5.15
CA MET A 205 4.47 12.79 -5.42
C MET A 205 5.17 13.35 -4.19
N MET A 206 6.10 12.58 -3.62
CA MET A 206 6.88 12.99 -2.44
C MET A 206 8.31 13.37 -2.78
N GLN A 207 8.78 14.48 -2.19
CA GLN A 207 10.16 14.92 -2.24
C GLN A 207 10.57 15.53 -0.89
N ALA A 208 11.76 15.20 -0.40
CA ALA A 208 12.33 15.77 0.83
C ALA A 208 11.36 15.82 2.02
N GLY A 209 10.57 14.77 2.22
CA GLY A 209 9.62 14.63 3.33
C GLY A 209 8.32 15.43 3.20
N ARG A 210 8.03 15.98 2.01
CA ARG A 210 6.80 16.74 1.73
C ARG A 210 6.09 16.22 0.50
N LEU A 211 4.81 16.54 0.35
CA LEU A 211 4.13 16.37 -0.93
C LEU A 211 4.57 17.50 -1.88
N TYR A 212 5.14 17.11 -3.00
CA TYR A 212 5.58 17.99 -4.06
C TYR A 212 4.43 18.34 -5.02
N ALA A 213 3.64 17.33 -5.39
CA ALA A 213 2.42 17.46 -6.19
C ALA A 213 1.47 16.30 -5.87
N GLN A 214 0.17 16.52 -6.09
CA GLN A 214 -0.85 15.48 -5.88
C GLN A 214 -2.04 15.69 -6.82
N GLY A 215 -2.73 14.61 -7.17
CA GLY A 215 -3.92 14.63 -8.02
C GLY A 215 -3.85 13.58 -9.13
N THR A 216 -4.71 13.74 -10.13
CA THR A 216 -4.70 12.93 -11.36
C THR A 216 -3.44 13.19 -12.18
N LEU A 217 -3.18 12.38 -13.20
CA LEU A 217 -2.05 12.64 -14.12
C LEU A 217 -2.15 14.04 -14.76
N ALA A 218 -3.36 14.49 -15.10
CA ALA A 218 -3.59 15.82 -15.65
C ALA A 218 -3.26 16.93 -14.65
N ASP A 219 -3.63 16.77 -13.38
CA ASP A 219 -3.30 17.74 -12.31
C ASP A 219 -1.79 17.82 -12.09
N LEU A 220 -1.08 16.69 -12.17
CA LEU A 220 0.39 16.68 -12.08
C LEU A 220 1.05 17.36 -13.27
N GLN A 221 0.54 17.15 -14.49
CA GLN A 221 1.01 17.79 -15.71
C GLN A 221 0.85 19.31 -15.63
N GLU A 222 -0.27 19.79 -15.10
CA GLU A 222 -0.52 21.22 -14.88
C GLU A 222 0.42 21.77 -13.80
N ALA A 223 0.50 21.13 -12.64
CA ALA A 223 1.32 21.57 -11.51
C ALA A 223 2.83 21.64 -11.84
N LEU A 224 3.31 20.76 -12.73
CA LEU A 224 4.69 20.73 -13.17
C LEU A 224 4.94 21.47 -14.50
N GLU A 225 3.93 22.12 -15.07
CA GLU A 225 4.01 22.83 -16.36
C GLU A 225 4.52 21.94 -17.50
N ALA A 226 4.06 20.69 -17.56
CA ALA A 226 4.52 19.67 -18.49
C ALA A 226 3.33 18.94 -19.17
N PRO A 227 2.54 19.64 -19.99
CA PRO A 227 1.35 19.07 -20.61
C PRO A 227 1.71 17.87 -21.52
N GLY A 228 1.00 16.77 -21.39
CA GLY A 228 1.23 15.54 -22.15
C GLY A 228 2.42 14.69 -21.70
N ALA A 229 3.14 15.08 -20.65
CA ALA A 229 4.23 14.29 -20.09
C ALA A 229 3.70 13.01 -19.44
N SER A 230 4.41 11.89 -19.64
CA SER A 230 4.15 10.65 -18.91
C SER A 230 4.53 10.76 -17.42
N LEU A 231 4.04 9.85 -16.61
CA LEU A 231 4.39 9.81 -15.18
C LEU A 231 5.90 9.69 -14.96
N ASP A 232 6.61 8.91 -15.81
CA ASP A 232 8.07 8.80 -15.77
C ASP A 232 8.77 10.15 -16.06
N GLN A 233 8.28 10.92 -17.04
CA GLN A 233 8.82 12.23 -17.37
C GLN A 233 8.61 13.25 -16.23
N LEU A 234 7.42 13.26 -15.62
CA LEU A 234 7.12 14.10 -14.45
C LEU A 234 8.01 13.74 -13.26
N TYR A 235 8.24 12.44 -13.03
CA TYR A 235 9.14 11.97 -11.98
C TYR A 235 10.58 12.41 -12.21
N ILE A 236 11.10 12.28 -13.45
CA ILE A 236 12.45 12.74 -13.81
C ILE A 236 12.57 14.26 -13.63
N GLN A 237 11.55 15.02 -14.02
CA GLN A 237 11.54 16.48 -13.84
C GLN A 237 11.59 16.86 -12.35
N MET A 238 10.81 16.20 -11.50
CA MET A 238 10.87 16.39 -10.05
C MET A 238 12.27 16.06 -9.50
N ALA A 239 12.83 14.91 -9.90
CA ALA A 239 14.13 14.45 -9.43
C ALA A 239 15.28 15.41 -9.83
N SER A 240 15.23 15.99 -11.04
CA SER A 240 16.27 16.90 -11.53
C SER A 240 16.29 18.25 -10.79
N ARG A 241 15.15 18.71 -10.28
CA ARG A 241 15.06 19.95 -9.48
C ARG A 241 15.71 19.82 -8.10
N GLU A 242 15.84 18.59 -7.55
CA GLU A 242 16.51 18.34 -6.27
C GLU A 242 18.05 18.51 -6.38
N VAL A 243 18.63 18.23 -7.55
CA VAL A 243 20.09 18.32 -7.77
C VAL A 243 20.57 19.77 -7.93
N THR A 244 19.65 20.70 -8.18
CA THR A 244 19.96 22.12 -8.44
C THR A 244 19.58 23.06 -7.28
N ALA A 245 19.03 22.55 -6.19
CA ALA A 245 18.65 23.29 -4.97
C ALA A 245 19.58 22.94 -3.81
#